data_5a19070b436bbee1f5863b45bc96963e
#
_entry.id   5a19070b436bbee1f5863b45bc96963e
#
_cell.length_a   1.000
_cell.length_b   1.000
_cell.length_c   1.000
_cell.angle_alpha   90.00
_cell.angle_beta   90.00
_cell.angle_gamma   90.00
#
_symmetry.space_group_name_H-M   'P 1'
#
loop_
_entity.id
_entity.type
_entity.pdbx_description
1 polymer ?
#
loop_
_entity_poly.entity_id
_entity_poly.type
_entity_poly.pdbx_seq_one_letter_code
_entity_poly.pdbx_strand_id
1 'polypeptide(L)'
;MRRLAFALLVPFALWGSYASADYRITRDHGGLVDQYKVKYVSIRDRGERVVIDGICNSACTLVLGIVPLNRICVTPRASLGFHMAYFDKSTTGGLKVMSYEGTADVMSYYPNTVKDWLSRHGGLTPDMKKVRNGPELWAIIDPCPDEIF
;
A
#
# COMPACT_ATOMS: atom_id res chain seq x y z
N MET A 1 -49.13 23.83 45.97
CA MET A 1 -47.91 23.02 45.85
C MET A 1 -47.54 22.94 44.38
N ARG A 2 -46.56 23.72 43.95
CA ARG A 2 -46.12 23.81 42.55
C ARG A 2 -44.93 22.84 42.35
N ARG A 3 -45.14 21.76 41.58
CA ARG A 3 -44.04 20.86 41.23
C ARG A 3 -43.23 21.42 40.06
N LEU A 4 -41.99 21.82 40.36
CA LEU A 4 -41.00 22.20 39.35
C LEU A 4 -40.43 20.93 38.70
N ALA A 5 -40.72 20.73 37.42
CA ALA A 5 -40.09 19.67 36.60
C ALA A 5 -38.73 20.19 36.09
N PHE A 6 -37.66 19.59 36.58
CA PHE A 6 -36.29 19.81 36.05
C PHE A 6 -36.14 18.97 34.78
N ALA A 7 -36.08 19.63 33.63
CA ALA A 7 -35.73 18.99 32.37
C ALA A 7 -34.20 18.82 32.30
N LEU A 8 -33.72 17.58 32.38
CA LEU A 8 -32.31 17.23 32.15
C LEU A 8 -32.02 17.34 30.66
N LEU A 9 -31.33 18.39 30.24
CA LEU A 9 -30.73 18.50 28.92
C LEU A 9 -29.51 17.59 28.84
N VAL A 10 -29.64 16.45 28.17
CA VAL A 10 -28.52 15.56 27.81
C VAL A 10 -27.79 16.16 26.61
N PRO A 11 -26.50 16.52 26.71
CA PRO A 11 -25.76 17.02 25.56
C PRO A 11 -25.52 15.87 24.57
N PHE A 12 -26.10 15.95 23.38
CA PHE A 12 -25.84 15.06 22.28
C PHE A 12 -24.43 15.37 21.76
N ALA A 13 -23.43 14.62 22.19
CA ALA A 13 -22.08 14.69 21.65
C ALA A 13 -22.13 14.23 20.19
N LEU A 14 -22.05 15.15 19.23
CA LEU A 14 -21.83 14.88 17.82
C LEU A 14 -20.42 14.29 17.66
N TRP A 15 -20.35 12.99 17.65
CA TRP A 15 -19.13 12.29 17.24
C TRP A 15 -19.00 12.45 15.73
N GLY A 16 -18.32 13.51 15.33
CA GLY A 16 -17.95 13.73 13.93
C GLY A 16 -17.02 12.59 13.51
N SER A 17 -17.48 11.68 12.66
CA SER A 17 -16.61 10.75 11.95
C SER A 17 -15.70 11.59 11.05
N TYR A 18 -14.44 11.74 11.42
CA TYR A 18 -13.43 12.27 10.51
C TYR A 18 -13.25 11.27 9.39
N ALA A 19 -13.79 11.59 8.21
CA ALA A 19 -13.44 10.87 7.01
C ALA A 19 -11.94 11.10 6.76
N SER A 20 -11.12 10.07 6.98
CA SER A 20 -9.71 10.12 6.63
C SER A 20 -9.61 10.23 5.11
N ALA A 21 -8.85 11.21 4.61
CA ALA A 21 -8.62 11.35 3.18
C ALA A 21 -7.87 10.12 2.66
N ASP A 22 -8.25 9.62 1.47
CA ASP A 22 -7.57 8.50 0.82
C ASP A 22 -6.14 8.91 0.42
N TYR A 23 -5.15 8.07 0.74
CA TYR A 23 -3.82 8.18 0.18
C TYR A 23 -3.80 7.58 -1.23
N ARG A 24 -3.75 8.41 -2.27
CA ARG A 24 -3.83 7.96 -3.67
C ARG A 24 -2.47 7.88 -4.33
N ILE A 25 -2.13 6.71 -4.90
CA ILE A 25 -0.89 6.45 -5.64
C ILE A 25 -1.20 6.45 -7.14
N THR A 26 -0.84 7.52 -7.85
CA THR A 26 -1.07 7.65 -9.31
C THR A 26 0.16 7.28 -10.13
N ARG A 27 1.37 7.64 -9.63
CA ARG A 27 2.64 7.32 -10.29
C ARG A 27 3.75 7.29 -9.25
N ASP A 28 4.21 6.09 -8.91
CA ASP A 28 5.29 5.89 -7.96
C ASP A 28 6.22 4.78 -8.48
N HIS A 29 7.45 5.14 -8.79
CA HIS A 29 8.46 4.23 -9.34
C HIS A 29 9.32 3.57 -8.26
N GLY A 30 9.03 3.83 -6.99
CA GLY A 30 9.81 3.36 -5.86
C GLY A 30 11.02 4.24 -5.55
N GLY A 31 11.85 3.76 -4.65
CA GLY A 31 13.03 4.47 -4.14
C GLY A 31 13.69 3.69 -3.02
N LEU A 32 14.26 4.38 -2.05
CA LEU A 32 14.93 3.77 -0.90
C LEU A 32 13.92 3.02 -0.01
N VAL A 33 14.17 1.74 0.22
CA VAL A 33 13.28 0.82 0.95
C VAL A 33 12.89 1.39 2.33
N ASP A 34 13.87 1.91 3.10
CA ASP A 34 13.62 2.40 4.45
C ASP A 34 12.74 3.65 4.48
N GLN A 35 12.84 4.52 3.47
CA GLN A 35 11.95 5.68 3.35
C GLN A 35 10.50 5.23 3.11
N TYR A 36 10.30 4.19 2.31
CA TYR A 36 8.96 3.63 2.05
C TYR A 36 8.39 2.91 3.26
N LYS A 37 9.21 2.21 4.04
CA LYS A 37 8.78 1.63 5.32
C LYS A 37 8.24 2.70 6.25
N VAL A 38 9.01 3.77 6.49
CA VAL A 38 8.59 4.89 7.36
C VAL A 38 7.31 5.55 6.83
N LYS A 39 7.24 5.82 5.53
CA LYS A 39 6.07 6.40 4.86
C LYS A 39 4.81 5.57 5.11
N TYR A 40 4.87 4.26 4.86
CA TYR A 40 3.69 3.40 4.96
C TYR A 40 3.31 3.04 6.39
N VAL A 41 4.27 2.99 7.31
CA VAL A 41 3.99 2.91 8.76
C VAL A 41 3.18 4.14 9.18
N SER A 42 3.59 5.33 8.76
CA SER A 42 2.84 6.57 9.07
C SER A 42 1.41 6.57 8.49
N ILE A 43 1.22 6.11 7.24
CA ILE A 43 -0.11 5.98 6.62
C ILE A 43 -0.97 4.95 7.38
N ARG A 44 -0.39 3.81 7.73
CA ARG A 44 -1.05 2.77 8.52
C ARG A 44 -1.53 3.31 9.86
N ASP A 45 -0.66 4.03 10.58
CA ASP A 45 -0.91 4.50 11.95
C ASP A 45 -1.94 5.63 11.99
N ARG A 46 -2.05 6.42 10.91
CA ARG A 46 -3.15 7.39 10.74
C ARG A 46 -4.47 6.77 10.33
N GLY A 47 -4.52 5.47 10.06
CA GLY A 47 -5.76 4.79 9.67
C GLY A 47 -6.21 5.08 8.23
N GLU A 48 -5.36 5.69 7.40
CA GLU A 48 -5.71 6.07 6.03
C GLU A 48 -5.99 4.85 5.14
N ARG A 49 -6.95 4.99 4.22
CA ARG A 49 -7.16 4.08 3.11
C ARG A 49 -6.16 4.41 2.00
N VAL A 50 -5.68 3.39 1.30
CA VAL A 50 -4.79 3.56 0.14
C VAL A 50 -5.51 3.16 -1.13
N VAL A 51 -5.49 4.03 -2.13
CA VAL A 51 -6.01 3.77 -3.47
C VAL A 51 -4.84 3.74 -4.44
N ILE A 52 -4.55 2.57 -5.02
CA ILE A 52 -3.55 2.45 -6.09
C ILE A 52 -4.25 2.74 -7.41
N ASP A 53 -4.00 3.92 -7.97
CA ASP A 53 -4.69 4.48 -9.13
C ASP A 53 -3.75 4.65 -10.34
N GLY A 54 -2.70 3.88 -10.39
CA GLY A 54 -1.71 3.95 -11.45
C GLY A 54 -0.49 3.09 -11.16
N ILE A 55 0.69 3.61 -11.48
CA ILE A 55 1.96 2.87 -11.34
C ILE A 55 2.40 2.84 -9.88
N CYS A 56 2.63 1.64 -9.34
CA CYS A 56 3.28 1.40 -8.06
C CYS A 56 4.37 0.33 -8.24
N ASN A 57 5.62 0.76 -8.40
CA ASN A 57 6.75 -0.12 -8.68
C ASN A 57 7.75 -0.17 -7.52
N SER A 58 8.49 -1.28 -7.42
CA SER A 58 9.64 -1.41 -6.51
C SER A 58 9.24 -1.16 -5.04
N ALA A 59 9.97 -0.31 -4.31
CA ALA A 59 9.67 0.01 -2.91
C ALA A 59 8.23 0.54 -2.68
N CYS A 60 7.56 1.09 -3.70
CA CYS A 60 6.14 1.43 -3.61
C CYS A 60 5.28 0.23 -3.23
N THR A 61 5.60 -0.97 -3.70
CA THR A 61 4.80 -2.19 -3.43
C THR A 61 4.86 -2.67 -1.98
N LEU A 62 5.76 -2.10 -1.15
CA LEU A 62 5.79 -2.36 0.30
C LEU A 62 4.48 -1.95 1.00
N VAL A 63 3.68 -1.07 0.37
CA VAL A 63 2.34 -0.72 0.86
C VAL A 63 1.50 -1.96 1.12
N LEU A 64 1.61 -2.99 0.27
CA LEU A 64 0.82 -4.24 0.35
C LEU A 64 1.13 -5.08 1.59
N GLY A 65 2.26 -4.86 2.23
CA GLY A 65 2.66 -5.61 3.42
C GLY A 65 2.70 -4.79 4.70
N ILE A 66 2.67 -3.46 4.59
CA ILE A 66 2.76 -2.57 5.76
C ILE A 66 1.39 -2.01 6.13
N VAL A 67 0.58 -1.64 5.15
CA VAL A 67 -0.81 -1.23 5.35
C VAL A 67 -1.71 -2.47 5.30
N PRO A 68 -2.70 -2.63 6.19
CA PRO A 68 -3.66 -3.74 6.12
C PRO A 68 -4.35 -3.82 4.76
N LEU A 69 -4.40 -5.01 4.14
CA LEU A 69 -4.95 -5.20 2.79
C LEU A 69 -6.40 -4.72 2.66
N ASN A 70 -7.21 -4.87 3.71
CA ASN A 70 -8.60 -4.39 3.73
C ASN A 70 -8.75 -2.85 3.71
N ARG A 71 -7.62 -2.12 3.78
CA ARG A 71 -7.58 -0.67 3.60
C ARG A 71 -6.88 -0.25 2.30
N ILE A 72 -6.59 -1.21 1.42
CA ILE A 72 -5.98 -0.93 0.12
C ILE A 72 -6.92 -1.42 -0.96
N CYS A 73 -7.08 -0.66 -2.04
CA CYS A 73 -7.76 -1.13 -3.23
C CYS A 73 -7.06 -0.63 -4.51
N VAL A 74 -7.39 -1.24 -5.65
CA VAL A 74 -6.83 -0.89 -6.95
C VAL A 74 -7.90 -0.40 -7.91
N THR A 75 -7.58 0.64 -8.70
CA THR A 75 -8.42 1.10 -9.79
C THR A 75 -8.11 0.35 -11.08
N PRO A 76 -8.93 0.48 -12.15
CA PRO A 76 -8.60 -0.08 -13.48
C PRO A 76 -7.28 0.42 -14.07
N ARG A 77 -6.72 1.54 -13.59
CA ARG A 77 -5.44 2.10 -14.04
C ARG A 77 -4.23 1.51 -13.31
N ALA A 78 -4.45 0.74 -12.25
CA ALA A 78 -3.40 0.23 -11.39
C ALA A 78 -2.46 -0.75 -12.08
N SER A 79 -1.18 -0.66 -11.75
CA SER A 79 -0.18 -1.68 -12.05
C SER A 79 0.83 -1.77 -10.91
N LEU A 80 1.20 -3.00 -10.55
CA LEU A 80 2.25 -3.27 -9.58
C LEU A 80 3.49 -3.79 -10.29
N GLY A 81 4.67 -3.35 -9.84
CA GLY A 81 5.94 -3.79 -10.41
C GLY A 81 6.91 -4.25 -9.33
N PHE A 82 7.40 -5.48 -9.46
CA PHE A 82 8.26 -6.16 -8.52
C PHE A 82 9.61 -6.50 -9.13
N HIS A 83 10.69 -6.26 -8.42
CA HIS A 83 12.05 -6.68 -8.79
C HIS A 83 12.92 -6.84 -7.55
N MET A 84 14.11 -7.42 -7.71
CA MET A 84 15.11 -7.50 -6.63
C MET A 84 15.52 -6.10 -6.17
N ALA A 85 15.76 -5.97 -4.85
CA ALA A 85 16.39 -4.78 -4.32
C ALA A 85 17.82 -4.62 -4.86
N TYR A 86 18.28 -3.39 -4.98
CA TYR A 86 19.66 -3.07 -5.33
C TYR A 86 20.19 -1.96 -4.43
N PHE A 87 21.50 -1.92 -4.27
CA PHE A 87 22.15 -0.86 -3.51
C PHE A 87 21.93 0.50 -4.18
N ASP A 88 21.91 1.56 -3.37
CA ASP A 88 21.85 2.91 -3.91
C ASP A 88 22.99 3.14 -4.89
N LYS A 89 22.66 3.64 -6.08
CA LYS A 89 23.65 3.88 -7.13
C LYS A 89 24.72 4.88 -6.71
N SER A 90 24.43 5.79 -5.78
CA SER A 90 25.41 6.72 -5.22
C SER A 90 26.55 6.00 -4.47
N THR A 91 26.23 4.83 -3.86
CA THR A 91 27.21 4.01 -3.11
C THR A 91 27.96 3.03 -4.00
N THR A 92 27.51 2.81 -5.23
CA THR A 92 28.06 1.82 -6.19
C THR A 92 28.71 2.47 -7.41
N GLY A 93 29.00 3.77 -7.39
CA GLY A 93 29.55 4.47 -8.53
C GLY A 93 28.62 4.52 -9.75
N GLY A 94 27.30 4.49 -9.53
CA GLY A 94 26.30 4.52 -10.60
C GLY A 94 25.86 3.13 -11.10
N LEU A 95 26.51 2.06 -10.65
CA LEU A 95 26.19 0.69 -11.07
C LEU A 95 24.94 0.15 -10.36
N LYS A 96 24.14 -0.63 -11.06
CA LYS A 96 23.02 -1.38 -10.47
C LYS A 96 23.52 -2.71 -9.89
N VAL A 97 23.86 -2.72 -8.62
CA VAL A 97 24.32 -3.90 -7.89
C VAL A 97 23.19 -4.47 -7.05
N MET A 98 22.81 -5.73 -7.27
CA MET A 98 21.70 -6.38 -6.55
C MET A 98 22.05 -6.63 -5.10
N SER A 99 21.08 -6.41 -4.19
CA SER A 99 21.15 -6.74 -2.78
C SER A 99 20.25 -7.94 -2.49
N TYR A 100 20.86 -9.09 -2.21
CA TYR A 100 20.11 -10.29 -1.79
C TYR A 100 19.47 -10.10 -0.42
N GLU A 101 20.18 -9.46 0.51
CA GLU A 101 19.67 -9.14 1.85
C GLU A 101 18.49 -8.17 1.76
N GLY A 102 18.62 -7.06 1.01
CA GLY A 102 17.54 -6.13 0.78
C GLY A 102 16.34 -6.76 0.06
N THR A 103 16.59 -7.75 -0.83
CA THR A 103 15.52 -8.51 -1.48
C THR A 103 14.78 -9.40 -0.49
N ALA A 104 15.50 -10.09 0.40
CA ALA A 104 14.89 -10.91 1.45
C ALA A 104 14.10 -10.06 2.44
N ASP A 105 14.61 -8.88 2.81
CA ASP A 105 13.93 -7.92 3.66
C ASP A 105 12.61 -7.46 3.03
N VAL A 106 12.61 -7.01 1.77
CA VAL A 106 11.38 -6.64 1.03
C VAL A 106 10.39 -7.80 0.96
N MET A 107 10.87 -9.02 0.64
CA MET A 107 10.03 -10.22 0.59
C MET A 107 9.38 -10.55 1.94
N SER A 108 10.02 -10.22 3.06
CA SER A 108 9.48 -10.48 4.39
C SER A 108 8.18 -9.72 4.65
N TYR A 109 8.03 -8.54 4.07
CA TYR A 109 6.83 -7.70 4.20
C TYR A 109 5.67 -8.18 3.35
N TYR A 110 5.91 -8.82 2.21
CA TYR A 110 4.82 -9.15 1.28
C TYR A 110 3.82 -10.15 1.87
N PRO A 111 2.52 -9.93 1.65
CA PRO A 111 1.48 -10.90 1.99
C PRO A 111 1.58 -12.16 1.12
N ASN A 112 0.94 -13.24 1.56
CA ASN A 112 0.98 -14.52 0.85
C ASN A 112 0.48 -14.39 -0.59
N THR A 113 -0.53 -13.58 -0.86
CA THR A 113 -1.05 -13.34 -2.22
C THR A 113 0.02 -12.83 -3.18
N VAL A 114 0.89 -11.92 -2.72
CA VAL A 114 2.04 -11.42 -3.50
C VAL A 114 3.11 -12.51 -3.64
N LYS A 115 3.45 -13.20 -2.54
CA LYS A 115 4.46 -14.27 -2.53
C LYS A 115 4.09 -15.41 -3.48
N ASP A 116 2.82 -15.81 -3.49
CA ASP A 116 2.29 -16.83 -4.37
C ASP A 116 2.32 -16.40 -5.85
N TRP A 117 1.95 -15.15 -6.12
CA TRP A 117 2.06 -14.62 -7.47
C TRP A 117 3.51 -14.59 -7.93
N LEU A 118 4.43 -14.08 -7.13
CA LEU A 118 5.87 -14.05 -7.44
C LEU A 118 6.44 -15.46 -7.66
N SER A 119 6.07 -16.42 -6.82
CA SER A 119 6.51 -17.82 -6.96
C SER A 119 6.13 -18.41 -8.31
N ARG A 120 4.89 -18.20 -8.76
CA ARG A 120 4.43 -18.65 -10.09
C ARG A 120 5.12 -17.95 -11.26
N HIS A 121 5.69 -16.77 -11.03
CA HIS A 121 6.37 -15.96 -12.05
C HIS A 121 7.91 -15.98 -11.92
N GLY A 122 8.48 -16.96 -11.20
CA GLY A 122 9.94 -17.14 -11.08
C GLY A 122 10.62 -16.21 -10.07
N GLY A 123 9.90 -15.74 -9.06
CA GLY A 123 10.41 -14.93 -7.94
C GLY A 123 10.78 -13.50 -8.32
N LEU A 124 11.46 -12.81 -7.40
CA LEU A 124 12.06 -11.50 -7.68
C LEU A 124 13.33 -11.70 -8.51
N THR A 125 13.44 -10.97 -9.61
CA THR A 125 14.59 -10.96 -10.51
C THR A 125 15.12 -9.54 -10.68
N PRO A 126 16.32 -9.31 -11.26
CA PRO A 126 16.78 -7.96 -11.60
C PRO A 126 15.82 -7.20 -12.52
N ASP A 127 15.07 -7.94 -13.37
CA ASP A 127 14.08 -7.37 -14.26
C ASP A 127 12.75 -7.15 -13.56
N MET A 128 12.06 -6.06 -13.93
CA MET A 128 10.77 -5.70 -13.37
C MET A 128 9.66 -6.63 -13.89
N LYS A 129 9.05 -7.37 -12.97
CA LYS A 129 7.82 -8.12 -13.24
C LYS A 129 6.61 -7.27 -12.94
N LYS A 130 5.69 -7.18 -13.88
CA LYS A 130 4.50 -6.32 -13.74
C LYS A 130 3.22 -7.13 -13.79
N VAL A 131 2.32 -6.82 -12.86
CA VAL A 131 0.92 -7.24 -12.91
C VAL A 131 0.06 -5.99 -13.12
N ARG A 132 -0.89 -6.09 -14.04
CA ARG A 132 -1.79 -5.00 -14.41
C ARG A 132 -3.23 -5.37 -14.12
N ASN A 133 -4.13 -4.40 -14.27
CA ASN A 133 -5.56 -4.61 -14.12
C ASN A 133 -6.03 -5.92 -14.77
N GLY A 134 -6.83 -6.68 -14.03
CA GLY A 134 -7.33 -7.98 -14.42
C GLY A 134 -7.27 -9.02 -13.30
N PRO A 135 -7.67 -10.27 -13.59
CA PRO A 135 -7.81 -11.32 -12.58
C PRO A 135 -6.56 -11.59 -11.74
N GLU A 136 -5.36 -11.47 -12.31
CA GLU A 136 -4.11 -11.66 -11.56
C GLU A 136 -3.88 -10.56 -10.51
N LEU A 137 -4.14 -9.30 -10.85
CA LEU A 137 -4.04 -8.19 -9.91
C LEU A 137 -5.12 -8.30 -8.84
N TRP A 138 -6.33 -8.67 -9.21
CA TRP A 138 -7.45 -8.84 -8.26
C TRP A 138 -7.27 -10.04 -7.32
N ALA A 139 -6.47 -11.02 -7.70
CA ALA A 139 -6.06 -12.10 -6.79
C ALA A 139 -5.03 -11.65 -5.73
N ILE A 140 -4.37 -10.51 -5.94
CA ILE A 140 -3.43 -9.91 -4.99
C ILE A 140 -4.14 -8.92 -4.06
N ILE A 141 -5.00 -8.06 -4.62
CA ILE A 141 -5.64 -6.95 -3.94
C ILE A 141 -7.01 -6.64 -4.58
N ASP A 142 -8.00 -6.33 -3.74
CA ASP A 142 -9.37 -6.07 -4.19
C ASP A 142 -9.47 -4.80 -5.05
N PRO A 143 -10.32 -4.79 -6.09
CA PRO A 143 -10.65 -3.58 -6.82
C PRO A 143 -11.41 -2.59 -5.93
N CYS A 144 -11.26 -1.29 -6.21
CA CYS A 144 -12.00 -0.26 -5.49
C CYS A 144 -13.49 -0.33 -5.86
N PRO A 145 -14.41 -0.45 -4.90
CA PRO A 145 -15.83 -0.66 -5.18
C PRO A 145 -16.49 0.48 -5.98
N ASP A 146 -16.00 1.71 -5.79
CA ASP A 146 -16.58 2.91 -6.39
C ASP A 146 -15.95 3.29 -7.75
N GLU A 147 -14.98 2.50 -8.26
CA GLU A 147 -14.19 2.83 -9.46
C GLU A 147 -14.16 1.68 -10.49
N ILE A 148 -15.12 0.75 -10.41
CA ILE A 148 -15.23 -0.39 -11.34
C ILE A 148 -16.03 0.05 -12.58
N PHE A 149 -15.49 0.99 -13.37
CA PHE A 149 -16.08 1.38 -14.66
C PHE A 149 -15.03 1.68 -15.71
#